data_c9987734c8883b21ed405210906d0eb3
#
_entry.id   c9987734c8883b21ed405210906d0eb3
#
_cell.length_a   1.000
_cell.length_b   1.000
_cell.length_c   1.000
_cell.angle_alpha   90.00
_cell.angle_beta   90.00
_cell.angle_gamma   90.00
#
_symmetry.space_group_name_H-M   'P 1'
#
loop_
_entity.id
_entity.type
_entity.pdbx_description
1 polymer ?
#
loop_
_entity_poly.entity_id
_entity_poly.type
_entity_poly.pdbx_seq_one_letter_code
_entity_poly.pdbx_strand_id
1 'polypeptide(L)' 'MHTTEIYALLGEVFRDVFGADAPEPRPEFTAEDVDGWDSLNHVRLIIAVERAFAIRFSTREISGLKNVGDLVAVIEKKKA' A
#
# COMPACT_ATOMS: atom_id res chain seq x y z
N MET A 1 4.48 10.12 10.91
CA MET A 1 4.73 10.40 9.48
C MET A 1 3.52 11.10 8.89
N HIS A 2 3.72 12.17 8.14
CA HIS A 2 2.62 12.94 7.58
C HIS A 2 1.95 12.19 6.42
N THR A 3 0.65 12.36 6.26
CA THR A 3 -0.12 11.69 5.19
C THR A 3 0.48 11.92 3.80
N THR A 4 0.89 13.15 3.50
CA THR A 4 1.50 13.49 2.21
C THR A 4 2.76 12.67 1.97
N GLU A 5 3.59 12.50 3.00
CA GLU A 5 4.81 11.69 2.90
C GLU A 5 4.49 10.21 2.68
N ILE A 6 3.43 9.73 3.35
CA ILE A 6 2.99 8.34 3.19
C ILE A 6 2.59 8.08 1.73
N TYR A 7 1.78 8.97 1.15
CA TYR A 7 1.36 8.80 -0.25
C TYR A 7 2.52 8.92 -1.22
N ALA A 8 3.48 9.80 -0.96
CA ALA A 8 4.65 9.95 -1.83
C ALA A 8 5.48 8.66 -1.83
N LEU A 9 5.75 8.08 -0.66
CA LEU A 9 6.52 6.84 -0.56
C LEU A 9 5.72 5.66 -1.10
N LEU A 10 4.42 5.63 -0.85
CA LEU A 10 3.55 4.58 -1.36
C LEU A 10 3.50 4.59 -2.89
N GLY A 11 3.59 5.77 -3.51
CA GLY A 11 3.69 5.91 -4.96
C GLY A 11 4.93 5.20 -5.51
N GLU A 12 6.07 5.34 -4.82
CA GLU A 12 7.29 4.63 -5.20
C GLU A 12 7.11 3.12 -5.07
N VAL A 13 6.47 2.68 -4.00
CA VAL A 13 6.17 1.26 -3.79
C VAL A 13 5.27 0.72 -4.90
N PHE A 14 4.25 1.49 -5.29
CA PHE A 14 3.36 1.10 -6.37
C PHE A 14 4.12 0.89 -7.68
N ARG A 15 5.06 1.78 -8.00
CA ARG A 15 5.86 1.62 -9.21
C ARG A 15 6.77 0.41 -9.15
N ASP A 16 7.29 0.11 -7.97
CA ASP A 16 8.14 -1.07 -7.78
C ASP A 16 7.36 -2.38 -7.93
N VAL A 17 6.11 -2.41 -7.46
CA VAL A 17 5.30 -3.63 -7.45
C VAL A 17 4.50 -3.79 -8.75
N PHE A 18 3.91 -2.71 -9.24
CA PHE A 18 2.99 -2.76 -10.38
C PHE A 18 3.59 -2.25 -11.69
N GLY A 19 4.81 -1.71 -11.65
CA GLY A 19 5.48 -1.21 -12.83
C GLY A 19 5.53 0.31 -12.91
N ALA A 20 6.40 0.82 -13.79
CA ALA A 20 6.64 2.26 -13.93
C ALA A 20 5.38 3.06 -14.28
N ASP A 21 4.41 2.42 -14.91
CA ASP A 21 3.16 3.06 -15.33
C ASP A 21 2.05 2.97 -14.29
N ALA A 22 2.37 2.50 -13.09
CA ALA A 22 1.37 2.39 -12.02
C ALA A 22 0.75 3.76 -11.72
N PRO A 23 -0.57 3.78 -11.44
CA PRO A 23 -1.22 5.06 -11.09
C PRO A 23 -0.75 5.54 -9.72
N GLU A 24 -0.84 6.84 -9.49
CA GLU A 24 -0.59 7.40 -8.17
C GLU A 24 -1.63 6.85 -7.19
N PRO A 25 -1.21 6.42 -6.00
CA PRO A 25 -2.17 5.88 -5.02
C PRO A 25 -3.23 6.91 -4.63
N ARG A 26 -4.48 6.45 -4.60
CA ARG A 26 -5.62 7.23 -4.14
C ARG A 26 -6.40 6.44 -3.11
N PRO A 27 -6.99 7.09 -2.11
CA PRO A 27 -7.70 6.37 -1.04
C PRO A 27 -8.80 5.43 -1.53
N GLU A 28 -9.49 5.80 -2.60
CA GLU A 28 -10.59 5.02 -3.13
C GLU A 28 -10.18 3.81 -3.97
N PHE A 29 -8.90 3.72 -4.36
CA PHE A 29 -8.45 2.61 -5.22
C PHE A 29 -8.54 1.27 -4.52
N THR A 30 -9.10 0.29 -5.24
CA THR A 30 -9.15 -1.12 -4.82
C THR A 30 -8.31 -1.94 -5.80
N ALA A 31 -8.21 -3.25 -5.55
CA ALA A 31 -7.50 -4.15 -6.44
C ALA A 31 -8.09 -4.15 -7.86
N GLU A 32 -9.36 -3.81 -8.01
CA GLU A 32 -10.00 -3.73 -9.32
C GLU A 32 -9.58 -2.50 -10.11
N ASP A 33 -9.15 -1.45 -9.42
CA ASP A 33 -8.80 -0.17 -10.05
C ASP A 33 -7.35 -0.10 -10.49
N VAL A 34 -6.51 -1.03 -10.04
CA VAL A 34 -5.07 -1.00 -10.32
C VAL A 34 -4.68 -2.28 -11.07
N ASP A 35 -4.22 -2.12 -12.31
CA ASP A 35 -3.78 -3.26 -13.10
C ASP A 35 -2.62 -3.99 -12.41
N GLY A 36 -2.74 -5.31 -12.34
CA GLY A 36 -1.73 -6.13 -11.73
C GLY A 36 -1.89 -6.33 -10.22
N TRP A 37 -2.87 -5.71 -9.60
CA TRP A 37 -3.12 -5.90 -8.18
C TRP A 37 -4.00 -7.13 -7.97
N ASP A 38 -3.37 -8.29 -8.03
CA ASP A 38 -4.00 -9.59 -7.80
C ASP A 38 -3.53 -10.15 -6.45
N SER A 39 -3.92 -11.39 -6.15
CA SER A 39 -3.58 -12.01 -4.87
C SER A 39 -2.08 -12.11 -4.63
N LEU A 40 -1.32 -12.46 -5.66
CA LEU A 40 0.14 -12.57 -5.55
C LEU A 40 0.77 -11.20 -5.33
N ASN A 41 0.39 -10.22 -6.12
CA ASN A 41 0.96 -8.88 -6.02
C ASN A 41 0.49 -8.15 -4.77
N HIS A 42 -0.66 -8.54 -4.20
CA HIS A 42 -1.08 -8.02 -2.91
C HIS A 42 -0.05 -8.39 -1.82
N VAL A 43 0.42 -9.64 -1.82
CA VAL A 43 1.46 -10.08 -0.89
C VAL A 43 2.75 -9.30 -1.13
N ARG A 44 3.14 -9.12 -2.38
CA ARG A 44 4.32 -8.33 -2.74
C ARG A 44 4.21 -6.88 -2.28
N LEU A 45 3.02 -6.29 -2.44
CA LEU A 45 2.75 -4.93 -2.00
C LEU A 45 2.94 -4.80 -0.49
N ILE A 46 2.39 -5.74 0.28
CA ILE A 46 2.52 -5.73 1.74
C ILE A 46 3.98 -5.83 2.16
N ILE A 47 4.75 -6.74 1.55
CA ILE A 47 6.18 -6.88 1.86
C ILE A 47 6.92 -5.60 1.53
N ALA A 48 6.65 -5.00 0.37
CA ALA A 48 7.31 -3.77 -0.05
C ALA A 48 6.98 -2.60 0.88
N VAL A 49 5.73 -2.50 1.33
CA VAL A 49 5.30 -1.48 2.28
C VAL A 49 5.99 -1.68 3.63
N GLU A 50 6.07 -2.92 4.11
CA GLU A 50 6.76 -3.21 5.37
C GLU A 50 8.21 -2.75 5.32
N ARG A 51 8.88 -2.98 4.21
CA ARG A 51 10.28 -2.57 4.04
C ARG A 51 10.42 -1.06 3.90
N ALA A 52 9.59 -0.45 3.08
CA ALA A 52 9.68 0.98 2.80
C ALA A 52 9.37 1.83 4.04
N PHE A 53 8.41 1.40 4.83
CA PHE A 53 7.97 2.16 6.01
C PHE A 53 8.55 1.63 7.32
N ALA A 54 9.31 0.53 7.27
CA ALA A 54 9.89 -0.12 8.47
C ALA A 54 8.82 -0.49 9.50
N ILE A 55 7.74 -1.14 9.03
CA ILE A 55 6.62 -1.58 9.86
C ILE A 55 6.32 -3.05 9.59
N ARG A 56 5.44 -3.63 10.39
CA ARG A 56 4.95 -5.00 10.22
C ARG A 56 3.43 -5.01 10.29
N PHE A 57 2.82 -5.83 9.44
CA PHE A 57 1.37 -6.06 9.45
C PHE A 57 1.06 -7.41 10.06
N SER A 58 -0.01 -7.46 10.84
CA SER A 58 -0.57 -8.74 11.28
C SER A 58 -1.43 -9.34 10.17
N THR A 59 -1.71 -10.64 10.26
CA THR A 59 -2.60 -11.30 9.30
C THR A 59 -3.98 -10.65 9.28
N ARG A 60 -4.48 -10.25 10.45
CA ARG A 60 -5.77 -9.58 10.56
C ARG A 60 -5.77 -8.25 9.83
N GLU A 61 -4.70 -7.48 9.96
CA GLU A 61 -4.59 -6.20 9.27
C GLU A 61 -4.57 -6.39 7.76
N ILE A 62 -3.79 -7.37 7.28
CA ILE A 62 -3.72 -7.67 5.86
C ILE A 62 -5.08 -8.04 5.30
N SER A 63 -5.82 -8.87 6.02
CA SER A 63 -7.15 -9.32 5.59
C SER A 63 -8.19 -8.19 5.56
N GLY A 64 -7.98 -7.15 6.33
CA GLY A 64 -8.89 -6.00 6.40
C GLY A 64 -8.64 -4.91 5.38
N LEU A 65 -7.59 -5.03 4.57
CA LEU A 65 -7.23 -4.01 3.59
C LEU A 65 -8.09 -4.15 2.33
N LYS A 66 -9.07 -3.27 2.17
CA LYS A 66 -9.99 -3.30 1.04
C LYS A 66 -9.63 -2.27 -0.04
N ASN A 67 -8.98 -1.18 0.37
CA ASN A 67 -8.58 -0.12 -0.54
C ASN A 67 -7.31 0.54 -0.04
N VAL A 68 -6.79 1.46 -0.83
CA VAL A 68 -5.57 2.20 -0.48
C VAL A 68 -5.76 3.01 0.80
N GLY A 69 -6.96 3.59 1.00
CA GLY A 69 -7.25 4.34 2.21
C GLY A 69 -7.10 3.52 3.47
N ASP A 70 -7.55 2.26 3.45
CA ASP A 70 -7.38 1.35 4.59
C ASP A 70 -5.89 1.08 4.85
N LEU A 71 -5.11 0.88 3.79
CA LEU A 71 -3.68 0.66 3.90
C LEU A 71 -2.99 1.86 4.53
N VAL A 72 -3.30 3.05 4.05
CA VAL A 72 -2.71 4.29 4.56
C VAL A 72 -3.09 4.51 6.01
N ALA A 73 -4.33 4.20 6.39
CA ALA A 73 -4.78 4.34 7.78
C ALA A 73 -3.96 3.46 8.73
N VAL A 74 -3.67 2.22 8.32
CA VAL A 74 -2.83 1.32 9.13
C VAL A 74 -1.40 1.85 9.21
N ILE A 75 -0.86 2.34 8.12
CA ILE A 75 0.51 2.92 8.11
C ILE A 75 0.56 4.11 9.05
N GLU A 76 -0.41 5.03 8.97
CA GLU A 76 -0.45 6.20 9.85
C GLU A 76 -0.46 5.80 11.32
N LYS A 77 -1.27 4.80 11.65
CA LYS A 77 -1.37 4.31 13.03
C LYS A 77 -0.05 3.77 13.53
N LYS A 78 0.67 3.01 12.69
CA LYS A 78 1.93 2.38 13.08
C LYS A 78 3.09 3.37 13.10
N LYS A 79 2.99 4.47 12.36
CA LYS A 79 4.04 5.50 12.31
C LYS A 79 3.71 6.71 13.18
N ALA A 80 2.64 6.65 13.92
CA ALA A 80 2.25 7.72 14.83
C ALA A 80 3.21 7.83 16.03
#